data_0918ded28c35b18e6c187f4ce26eb6a1
#
_entry.id   0918ded28c35b18e6c187f4ce26eb6a1
#
_cell.length_a   1.000
_cell.length_b   1.000
_cell.length_c   1.000
_cell.angle_alpha   90.00
_cell.angle_beta   90.00
_cell.angle_gamma   90.00
#
_symmetry.space_group_name_H-M   'P 1'
#
loop_
_entity.id
_entity.type
_entity.pdbx_description
1 polymer ?
#
loop_
_entity_poly.entity_id
_entity_poly.type
_entity_poly.pdbx_seq_one_letter_code
_entity_poly.pdbx_strand_id
1 'polypeptide(L)'
;WPYSTSLALQNPYWITEHIKIPNHKNRYMATASAKYEFADWINVTARAKMDRNNERRERMYDAGTNTLFASKYGYYSKSNIENQQIYGELLLNINTYFVDNTLNVTANVGGNFENNDYQSDYFGGKLKSVANLFTFGNVDTSEKNLANQYGYHLKKRAIFGSAQIGYKSMAYLDVTARNDWSSTFKGTNTGSFFYPSIGLSGIITDIFRCSTDIMPYMKVRISYSEVGNSPDVFLAIPTYALVDGVPVTQSRRPNPNLKPERTKSWEAGFNFVFFKNRLRLDGSIYQSRTYNQFFERTLSSTTGYKSEVVNGGRVDNKGIELSLRFEDKWGNFGWSSYLTYSLNRNKVVELLRNYEDPYTHELTSLDRIDMGGTSMYKMILTEGGSIGDIYVNTLRTDEHGAIYVHPSDQVVVTQPDEFVKAGNSAPKYNLGWGNTFSYKGLSLGFLFTARVGGVVVSQTQATMDAYGSSKATAIARDNGGAIVNGRPIGAEDYYTKIGGAGAQGGIGSMYTYSATNVRLAELSLGYDIPINKYVDWIKGLNVSFIGKNLFFLYRKAPFDPELTASTGTYFQGIDMFMSPSLRNLGFSVKVNF
;
A
#
# COMPACT_ATOMS: atom_id res chain seq x y z
N TRP A 1 8.92 -36.64 -8.70
CA TRP A 1 7.78 -35.84 -9.14
C TRP A 1 8.07 -35.37 -10.55
N PRO A 2 7.46 -35.94 -11.55
CA PRO A 2 7.74 -35.57 -12.93
C PRO A 2 7.14 -34.19 -13.23
N TYR A 3 7.85 -33.40 -14.01
CA TYR A 3 7.31 -32.18 -14.58
C TYR A 3 6.20 -32.53 -15.56
N SER A 4 5.07 -31.85 -15.45
CA SER A 4 4.09 -31.86 -16.51
C SER A 4 4.60 -31.02 -17.68
N THR A 5 4.77 -31.64 -18.85
CA THR A 5 5.17 -30.93 -20.08
C THR A 5 4.09 -29.97 -20.60
N SER A 6 2.86 -30.05 -20.05
CA SER A 6 1.75 -29.16 -20.38
C SER A 6 1.81 -27.81 -19.69
N LEU A 7 2.72 -27.59 -18.76
CA LEU A 7 2.86 -26.34 -18.01
C LEU A 7 3.81 -25.39 -18.72
N ALA A 8 3.48 -24.11 -18.65
CA ALA A 8 4.28 -22.99 -19.15
C ALA A 8 5.52 -22.71 -18.29
N LEU A 9 6.26 -23.78 -17.94
CA LEU A 9 7.47 -23.67 -17.15
C LEU A 9 8.65 -23.26 -18.03
N GLN A 10 9.40 -22.29 -17.55
CA GLN A 10 10.64 -21.85 -18.17
C GLN A 10 11.77 -21.97 -17.15
N ASN A 11 12.93 -22.44 -17.59
CA ASN A 11 14.13 -22.53 -16.75
C ASN A 11 14.46 -21.12 -16.19
N PRO A 12 14.65 -20.95 -14.85
CA PRO A 12 15.01 -19.67 -14.24
C PRO A 12 16.24 -19.00 -14.84
N TYR A 13 17.28 -19.78 -15.20
CA TYR A 13 18.47 -19.24 -15.89
C TYR A 13 18.14 -18.72 -17.28
N TRP A 14 17.21 -19.38 -18.01
CA TRP A 14 16.72 -18.86 -19.28
C TRP A 14 16.02 -17.52 -19.08
N ILE A 15 15.18 -17.40 -18.05
CA ILE A 15 14.44 -16.16 -17.78
C ILE A 15 15.41 -15.01 -17.54
N THR A 16 16.47 -15.22 -16.74
CA THR A 16 17.42 -14.15 -16.42
C THR A 16 18.28 -13.71 -17.61
N GLU A 17 18.61 -14.62 -18.52
CA GLU A 17 19.52 -14.34 -19.63
C GLU A 17 18.78 -13.93 -20.91
N HIS A 18 17.61 -14.55 -21.18
CA HIS A 18 16.94 -14.48 -22.48
C HIS A 18 15.58 -13.75 -22.45
N ILE A 19 15.08 -13.36 -21.27
CA ILE A 19 13.88 -12.54 -21.12
C ILE A 19 14.29 -11.16 -20.60
N LYS A 20 14.38 -10.19 -21.48
CA LYS A 20 14.81 -8.81 -21.17
C LYS A 20 13.61 -7.87 -21.12
N ILE A 21 13.48 -7.15 -20.01
CA ILE A 21 12.38 -6.19 -19.81
C ILE A 21 12.98 -4.84 -19.40
N PRO A 22 13.73 -4.15 -20.29
CA PRO A 22 14.29 -2.85 -19.97
C PRO A 22 13.18 -1.80 -19.80
N ASN A 23 13.39 -0.96 -18.81
CA ASN A 23 12.52 0.15 -18.50
C ASN A 23 13.35 1.44 -18.37
N HIS A 24 13.12 2.38 -19.27
CA HIS A 24 13.76 3.69 -19.27
C HIS A 24 12.75 4.75 -18.85
N LYS A 25 13.04 5.42 -17.74
CA LYS A 25 12.19 6.44 -17.17
C LYS A 25 12.91 7.78 -17.07
N ASN A 26 12.34 8.80 -17.71
CA ASN A 26 12.79 10.18 -17.61
C ASN A 26 11.71 11.02 -16.94
N ARG A 27 12.08 11.72 -15.86
CA ARG A 27 11.17 12.59 -15.15
C ARG A 27 11.75 14.02 -15.11
N TYR A 28 10.93 14.96 -15.50
CA TYR A 28 11.23 16.38 -15.47
C TYR A 28 10.29 17.07 -14.50
N MET A 29 10.84 17.77 -13.54
CA MET A 29 10.07 18.48 -12.55
C MET A 29 10.56 19.91 -12.47
N ALA A 30 9.67 20.88 -12.66
CA ALA A 30 9.93 22.29 -12.52
C ALA A 30 8.93 22.91 -11.57
N THR A 31 9.40 23.77 -10.67
CA THR A 31 8.55 24.54 -9.76
C THR A 31 9.02 25.99 -9.79
N ALA A 32 8.09 26.90 -10.00
CA ALA A 32 8.30 28.32 -9.87
C ALA A 32 7.37 28.86 -8.79
N SER A 33 7.87 29.76 -7.96
CA SER A 33 7.06 30.46 -6.96
C SER A 33 7.44 31.93 -6.90
N ALA A 34 6.44 32.77 -6.77
CA ALA A 34 6.61 34.20 -6.56
C ALA A 34 5.81 34.60 -5.31
N LYS A 35 6.46 35.37 -4.44
CA LYS A 35 5.84 35.94 -3.25
C LYS A 35 5.90 37.45 -3.36
N TYR A 36 4.77 38.11 -3.12
CA TYR A 36 4.70 39.55 -3.02
C TYR A 36 4.14 39.95 -1.65
N GLU A 37 4.90 40.76 -0.94
CA GLU A 37 4.55 41.26 0.38
C GLU A 37 3.93 42.64 0.24
N PHE A 38 2.64 42.78 0.59
CA PHE A 38 1.93 44.07 0.62
C PHE A 38 2.28 44.84 1.88
N ALA A 39 2.45 44.14 2.99
CA ALA A 39 2.88 44.61 4.27
C ALA A 39 3.47 43.44 5.07
N ASP A 40 4.09 43.71 6.22
CA ASP A 40 4.74 42.68 7.08
C ASP A 40 3.76 41.57 7.52
N TRP A 41 2.48 41.86 7.55
CA TRP A 41 1.44 40.95 8.01
C TRP A 41 0.61 40.30 6.90
N ILE A 42 0.79 40.69 5.61
CA ILE A 42 0.01 40.17 4.49
C ILE A 42 0.86 40.01 3.23
N ASN A 43 0.80 38.83 2.65
CA ASN A 43 1.47 38.53 1.37
C ASN A 43 0.62 37.61 0.50
N VAL A 44 0.90 37.64 -0.78
CA VAL A 44 0.36 36.69 -1.77
C VAL A 44 1.50 35.82 -2.29
N THR A 45 1.26 34.52 -2.34
CA THR A 45 2.16 33.54 -2.94
C THR A 45 1.49 32.89 -4.15
N ALA A 46 2.09 33.00 -5.32
CA ALA A 46 1.71 32.25 -6.50
C ALA A 46 2.71 31.11 -6.71
N ARG A 47 2.24 29.91 -7.03
CA ARG A 47 3.08 28.74 -7.31
C ARG A 47 2.58 28.04 -8.54
N ALA A 48 3.52 27.66 -9.42
CA ALA A 48 3.27 26.80 -10.57
C ALA A 48 4.23 25.60 -10.53
N LYS A 49 3.72 24.41 -10.81
CA LYS A 49 4.50 23.19 -10.87
C LYS A 49 4.14 22.43 -12.13
N MET A 50 5.15 21.93 -12.82
CA MET A 50 5.03 20.93 -13.88
C MET A 50 5.83 19.68 -13.49
N ASP A 51 5.22 18.52 -13.64
CA ASP A 51 5.85 17.23 -13.40
C ASP A 51 5.49 16.31 -14.58
N ARG A 52 6.49 15.99 -15.41
CA ARG A 52 6.31 15.14 -16.59
C ARG A 52 7.20 13.91 -16.46
N ASN A 53 6.59 12.76 -16.62
CA ASN A 53 7.23 11.47 -16.57
C ASN A 53 6.99 10.73 -17.89
N ASN A 54 8.09 10.41 -18.59
CA ASN A 54 8.07 9.61 -19.82
C ASN A 54 8.75 8.29 -19.53
N GLU A 55 8.04 7.19 -19.71
CA GLU A 55 8.52 5.84 -19.44
C GLU A 55 8.40 4.99 -20.69
N ARG A 56 9.51 4.37 -21.09
CA ARG A 56 9.57 3.42 -22.20
C ARG A 56 9.87 2.04 -21.63
N ARG A 57 8.94 1.12 -21.78
CA ARG A 57 9.08 -0.29 -21.41
C ARG A 57 9.18 -1.13 -22.67
N GLU A 58 10.15 -2.02 -22.72
CA GLU A 58 10.27 -3.00 -23.78
C GLU A 58 10.24 -4.41 -23.18
N ARG A 59 9.71 -5.37 -23.93
CA ARG A 59 9.80 -6.80 -23.61
C ARG A 59 10.41 -7.48 -24.81
N MET A 60 11.52 -8.15 -24.58
CA MET A 60 12.27 -8.92 -25.58
C MET A 60 12.47 -10.32 -25.05
N TYR A 61 11.81 -11.30 -25.65
CA TYR A 61 11.94 -12.70 -25.30
C TYR A 61 12.62 -13.40 -26.45
N ASP A 62 13.77 -14.01 -26.18
CA ASP A 62 14.57 -14.66 -27.22
C ASP A 62 13.87 -15.91 -27.79
N ALA A 63 14.25 -16.26 -29.03
CA ALA A 63 13.90 -17.51 -29.68
C ALA A 63 14.34 -18.68 -28.77
N GLY A 64 13.45 -19.69 -28.58
CA GLY A 64 13.64 -20.76 -27.60
C GLY A 64 12.90 -20.54 -26.29
N THR A 65 12.34 -19.35 -26.05
CA THR A 65 11.38 -19.13 -24.96
C THR A 65 10.12 -19.98 -25.18
N ASN A 66 9.51 -20.44 -24.08
CA ASN A 66 8.31 -21.28 -24.13
C ASN A 66 7.25 -20.72 -25.10
N THR A 67 6.67 -21.57 -25.93
CA THR A 67 5.74 -21.21 -27.01
C THR A 67 4.45 -20.53 -26.54
N LEU A 68 4.11 -20.65 -25.27
CA LEU A 68 3.02 -19.88 -24.68
C LEU A 68 3.30 -18.37 -24.70
N PHE A 69 4.57 -17.98 -24.50
CA PHE A 69 4.97 -16.57 -24.35
C PHE A 69 5.60 -16.00 -25.62
N ALA A 70 6.22 -16.82 -26.47
CA ALA A 70 6.91 -16.37 -27.65
C ALA A 70 6.71 -17.34 -28.84
N SER A 71 6.95 -16.89 -30.06
CA SER A 71 7.08 -17.78 -31.22
C SER A 71 8.46 -18.45 -31.26
N LYS A 72 8.71 -19.32 -32.21
CA LYS A 72 10.04 -19.87 -32.51
C LYS A 72 11.08 -18.80 -32.87
N TYR A 73 10.65 -17.59 -33.13
CA TYR A 73 11.52 -16.44 -33.46
C TYR A 73 11.68 -15.46 -32.29
N GLY A 74 10.86 -15.59 -31.25
CA GLY A 74 10.85 -14.72 -30.08
C GLY A 74 9.57 -13.89 -29.95
N TYR A 75 9.62 -12.86 -29.06
CA TYR A 75 8.54 -11.92 -28.80
C TYR A 75 9.11 -10.52 -28.58
N TYR A 76 8.44 -9.52 -29.11
CA TYR A 76 8.79 -8.11 -28.91
C TYR A 76 7.56 -7.25 -28.66
N SER A 77 7.64 -6.44 -27.63
CA SER A 77 6.66 -5.38 -27.40
C SER A 77 7.29 -4.12 -26.83
N LYS A 78 6.63 -3.01 -27.08
CA LYS A 78 7.03 -1.70 -26.56
C LYS A 78 5.80 -0.94 -26.08
N SER A 79 5.93 -0.35 -24.89
CA SER A 79 4.96 0.61 -24.34
C SER A 79 5.65 1.94 -24.11
N ASN A 80 5.01 3.02 -24.56
CA ASN A 80 5.38 4.38 -24.17
C ASN A 80 4.28 4.89 -23.23
N ILE A 81 4.68 5.31 -22.04
CA ILE A 81 3.77 5.84 -21.02
C ILE A 81 4.19 7.28 -20.74
N GLU A 82 3.26 8.19 -20.91
CA GLU A 82 3.43 9.60 -20.62
C GLU A 82 2.43 10.01 -19.54
N ASN A 83 2.95 10.67 -18.49
CA ASN A 83 2.13 11.24 -17.44
C ASN A 83 2.62 12.66 -17.16
N GLN A 84 1.73 13.64 -17.35
CA GLN A 84 2.03 15.04 -17.13
C GLN A 84 1.04 15.63 -16.13
N GLN A 85 1.56 16.21 -15.07
CA GLN A 85 0.80 16.98 -14.10
C GLN A 85 1.18 18.45 -14.17
N ILE A 86 0.18 19.31 -14.32
CA ILE A 86 0.31 20.76 -14.20
C ILE A 86 -0.51 21.21 -12.99
N TYR A 87 0.15 21.89 -12.07
CA TYR A 87 -0.46 22.41 -10.85
C TYR A 87 -0.23 23.91 -10.76
N GLY A 88 -1.26 24.65 -10.39
CA GLY A 88 -1.18 26.08 -10.07
C GLY A 88 -1.91 26.40 -8.78
N GLU A 89 -1.35 27.31 -7.99
CA GLU A 89 -1.89 27.75 -6.70
C GLU A 89 -1.72 29.24 -6.52
N LEU A 90 -2.74 29.89 -5.98
CA LEU A 90 -2.66 31.26 -5.47
C LEU A 90 -3.09 31.26 -4.01
N LEU A 91 -2.25 31.81 -3.13
CA LEU A 91 -2.43 31.79 -1.69
C LEU A 91 -2.24 33.19 -1.11
N LEU A 92 -3.26 33.73 -0.48
CA LEU A 92 -3.18 34.90 0.37
C LEU A 92 -2.84 34.46 1.80
N ASN A 93 -1.76 34.99 2.35
CA ASN A 93 -1.31 34.67 3.71
C ASN A 93 -1.42 35.93 4.57
N ILE A 94 -1.97 35.77 5.75
CA ILE A 94 -2.14 36.80 6.78
C ILE A 94 -1.49 36.27 8.06
N ASN A 95 -0.63 37.07 8.68
CA ASN A 95 -0.05 36.76 9.99
C ASN A 95 0.08 38.07 10.77
N THR A 96 -0.75 38.23 11.79
CA THR A 96 -0.82 39.48 12.54
C THR A 96 -1.08 39.23 14.02
N TYR A 97 -0.79 40.23 14.82
CA TYR A 97 -1.02 40.23 16.25
C TYR A 97 -2.04 41.32 16.61
N PHE A 98 -2.90 40.98 17.53
CA PHE A 98 -3.91 41.91 18.09
C PHE A 98 -3.80 41.97 19.61
N VAL A 99 -4.37 43.02 20.22
CA VAL A 99 -4.48 43.19 21.67
C VAL A 99 -3.12 43.03 22.36
N ASP A 100 -2.20 43.93 22.07
CA ASP A 100 -0.85 43.97 22.64
C ASP A 100 -0.09 42.61 22.57
N ASN A 101 -0.12 42.00 21.41
CA ASN A 101 0.48 40.67 21.12
C ASN A 101 -0.15 39.49 21.90
N THR A 102 -1.31 39.68 22.50
CA THR A 102 -2.03 38.61 23.21
C THR A 102 -2.67 37.59 22.27
N LEU A 103 -3.15 38.06 21.11
CA LEU A 103 -3.77 37.23 20.08
C LEU A 103 -2.90 37.24 18.82
N ASN A 104 -2.46 36.07 18.39
CA ASN A 104 -1.86 35.84 17.08
C ASN A 104 -2.88 35.23 16.14
N VAL A 105 -3.05 35.79 14.96
CA VAL A 105 -3.91 35.25 13.90
C VAL A 105 -3.07 34.98 12.67
N THR A 106 -2.97 33.69 12.32
CA THR A 106 -2.39 33.25 11.05
C THR A 106 -3.52 32.69 10.19
N ALA A 107 -3.77 33.27 9.04
CA ALA A 107 -4.83 32.82 8.13
C ALA A 107 -4.31 32.70 6.70
N ASN A 108 -4.83 31.72 5.98
CA ASN A 108 -4.55 31.50 4.57
C ASN A 108 -5.87 31.30 3.83
N VAL A 109 -6.01 31.97 2.67
CA VAL A 109 -7.12 31.75 1.74
C VAL A 109 -6.54 31.57 0.35
N GLY A 110 -6.98 30.54 -0.34
CA GLY A 110 -6.40 30.25 -1.65
C GLY A 110 -7.26 29.37 -2.51
N GLY A 111 -6.78 29.19 -3.72
CA GLY A 111 -7.33 28.27 -4.67
C GLY A 111 -6.23 27.59 -5.48
N ASN A 112 -6.51 26.40 -5.93
CA ASN A 112 -5.63 25.68 -6.81
C ASN A 112 -6.37 25.00 -7.97
N PHE A 113 -5.59 24.67 -8.99
CA PHE A 113 -6.02 23.76 -10.05
C PHE A 113 -4.93 22.71 -10.29
N GLU A 114 -5.35 21.54 -10.70
CA GLU A 114 -4.50 20.42 -11.08
C GLU A 114 -5.07 19.80 -12.37
N ASN A 115 -4.22 19.68 -13.38
CA ASN A 115 -4.51 18.94 -14.60
C ASN A 115 -3.52 17.77 -14.67
N ASN A 116 -4.04 16.56 -14.83
CA ASN A 116 -3.25 15.34 -14.97
C ASN A 116 -3.63 14.67 -16.29
N ASP A 117 -2.67 14.60 -17.20
CA ASP A 117 -2.81 13.99 -18.53
C ASP A 117 -1.99 12.71 -18.55
N TYR A 118 -2.66 11.60 -18.77
CA TYR A 118 -2.06 10.28 -18.87
C TYR A 118 -2.31 9.67 -20.24
N GLN A 119 -1.26 9.14 -20.85
CA GLN A 119 -1.35 8.39 -22.10
C GLN A 119 -0.44 7.17 -22.04
N SER A 120 -0.90 6.05 -22.57
CA SER A 120 -0.14 4.82 -22.69
C SER A 120 -0.41 4.21 -24.06
N ASP A 121 0.65 4.08 -24.86
CA ASP A 121 0.63 3.44 -26.17
C ASP A 121 1.40 2.13 -26.10
N TYR A 122 0.81 1.07 -26.58
CA TYR A 122 1.40 -0.26 -26.63
C TYR A 122 1.34 -0.80 -28.06
N PHE A 123 2.43 -1.41 -28.48
CA PHE A 123 2.48 -2.24 -29.68
C PHE A 123 3.42 -3.43 -29.47
N GLY A 124 3.04 -4.62 -29.94
CA GLY A 124 3.91 -5.79 -29.92
C GLY A 124 3.17 -7.10 -30.02
N GLY A 125 3.94 -8.17 -30.18
CA GLY A 125 3.45 -9.52 -30.36
C GLY A 125 4.59 -10.49 -30.60
N LYS A 126 4.25 -11.73 -31.01
CA LYS A 126 5.22 -12.75 -31.39
C LYS A 126 5.95 -12.34 -32.67
N LEU A 127 7.23 -12.69 -32.78
CA LEU A 127 8.03 -12.44 -33.95
C LEU A 127 7.72 -13.46 -35.06
N LYS A 128 7.78 -13.01 -36.34
CA LYS A 128 7.31 -13.78 -37.51
C LYS A 128 8.41 -14.51 -38.26
N SER A 129 9.53 -13.85 -38.53
CA SER A 129 10.44 -14.30 -39.60
C SER A 129 11.88 -14.44 -39.16
N VAL A 130 12.43 -13.52 -38.39
CA VAL A 130 13.85 -13.48 -38.01
C VAL A 130 13.99 -13.65 -36.51
N ALA A 131 14.76 -14.63 -36.07
CA ALA A 131 14.99 -14.90 -34.66
C ALA A 131 15.72 -13.73 -34.00
N ASN A 132 15.24 -13.32 -32.84
CA ASN A 132 15.84 -12.29 -31.97
C ASN A 132 16.02 -10.91 -32.63
N LEU A 133 15.34 -10.64 -33.75
CA LEU A 133 15.30 -9.31 -34.33
C LEU A 133 14.10 -8.53 -33.77
N PHE A 134 14.35 -7.78 -32.70
CA PHE A 134 13.35 -7.05 -31.94
C PHE A 134 12.97 -5.72 -32.57
N THR A 135 12.20 -5.80 -33.64
CA THR A 135 11.66 -4.64 -34.38
C THR A 135 10.18 -4.83 -34.67
N PHE A 136 9.43 -3.74 -34.83
CA PHE A 136 8.01 -3.81 -35.14
C PHE A 136 7.73 -4.46 -36.49
N GLY A 137 8.63 -4.28 -37.47
CA GLY A 137 8.50 -4.91 -38.78
C GLY A 137 8.63 -6.43 -38.77
N ASN A 138 9.13 -7.02 -37.67
CA ASN A 138 9.26 -8.47 -37.49
C ASN A 138 8.14 -9.06 -36.62
N VAL A 139 7.20 -8.24 -36.11
CA VAL A 139 6.04 -8.72 -35.34
C VAL A 139 5.03 -9.36 -36.30
N ASP A 140 4.45 -10.48 -35.91
CA ASP A 140 3.40 -11.16 -36.69
C ASP A 140 2.09 -10.39 -36.60
N THR A 141 1.77 -9.69 -37.69
CA THR A 141 0.56 -8.86 -37.81
C THR A 141 -0.73 -9.67 -37.99
N SER A 142 -0.66 -10.99 -38.09
CA SER A 142 -1.83 -11.86 -38.11
C SER A 142 -2.41 -12.16 -36.74
N GLU A 143 -1.65 -11.87 -35.66
CA GLU A 143 -2.15 -11.99 -34.28
C GLU A 143 -3.12 -10.85 -33.94
N LYS A 144 -3.98 -11.07 -32.93
CA LYS A 144 -4.90 -10.06 -32.38
C LYS A 144 -4.27 -9.26 -31.26
N ASN A 145 -4.85 -8.11 -30.95
CA ASN A 145 -4.46 -7.25 -29.82
C ASN A 145 -3.00 -6.76 -29.87
N LEU A 146 -2.47 -6.52 -31.06
CA LEU A 146 -1.10 -6.06 -31.25
C LEU A 146 -0.88 -4.61 -30.80
N ALA A 147 -1.91 -3.79 -30.87
CA ALA A 147 -1.86 -2.37 -30.49
C ALA A 147 -2.94 -2.04 -29.47
N ASN A 148 -2.60 -1.20 -28.53
CA ASN A 148 -3.54 -0.63 -27.57
C ASN A 148 -3.14 0.79 -27.22
N GLN A 149 -4.13 1.68 -27.12
CA GLN A 149 -3.95 3.04 -26.67
C GLN A 149 -4.96 3.33 -25.55
N TYR A 150 -4.46 3.88 -24.46
CA TYR A 150 -5.29 4.28 -23.33
C TYR A 150 -4.84 5.64 -22.81
N GLY A 151 -5.79 6.49 -22.44
CA GLY A 151 -5.47 7.77 -21.86
C GLY A 151 -6.66 8.45 -21.19
N TYR A 152 -6.35 9.46 -20.39
CA TYR A 152 -7.36 10.30 -19.75
C TYR A 152 -6.82 11.69 -19.41
N HIS A 153 -7.75 12.64 -19.28
CA HIS A 153 -7.52 13.96 -18.72
C HIS A 153 -8.30 14.10 -17.43
N LEU A 154 -7.59 14.25 -16.31
CA LEU A 154 -8.17 14.46 -14.99
C LEU A 154 -7.95 15.90 -14.57
N LYS A 155 -9.04 16.63 -14.31
CA LYS A 155 -9.00 18.02 -13.85
C LYS A 155 -9.61 18.14 -12.46
N LYS A 156 -8.85 18.76 -11.55
CA LYS A 156 -9.29 19.09 -10.19
C LYS A 156 -9.13 20.59 -9.95
N ARG A 157 -10.01 21.14 -9.16
CA ARG A 157 -9.96 22.52 -8.68
C ARG A 157 -10.36 22.55 -7.22
N ALA A 158 -9.83 23.50 -6.48
CA ALA A 158 -10.22 23.71 -5.09
C ALA A 158 -10.17 25.18 -4.70
N ILE A 159 -11.03 25.53 -3.76
CA ILE A 159 -10.94 26.76 -2.96
C ILE A 159 -10.86 26.32 -1.50
N PHE A 160 -9.94 26.91 -0.76
CA PHE A 160 -9.72 26.56 0.63
C PHE A 160 -9.31 27.75 1.47
N GLY A 161 -9.51 27.60 2.77
CA GLY A 161 -9.04 28.55 3.75
C GLY A 161 -8.67 27.85 5.06
N SER A 162 -7.72 28.43 5.77
CA SER A 162 -7.35 28.02 7.12
C SER A 162 -7.11 29.22 8.00
N ALA A 163 -7.43 29.11 9.27
CA ALA A 163 -7.11 30.10 10.28
C ALA A 163 -6.62 29.41 11.55
N GLN A 164 -5.52 29.90 12.11
CA GLN A 164 -5.06 29.57 13.44
C GLN A 164 -5.13 30.82 14.30
N ILE A 165 -5.79 30.72 15.44
CA ILE A 165 -5.88 31.76 16.45
C ILE A 165 -5.11 31.28 17.68
N GLY A 166 -4.00 31.95 17.99
CA GLY A 166 -3.17 31.68 19.15
C GLY A 166 -3.41 32.71 20.26
N TYR A 167 -3.75 32.24 21.45
CA TYR A 167 -3.90 33.08 22.63
C TYR A 167 -2.67 32.94 23.53
N LYS A 168 -1.93 34.05 23.72
CA LYS A 168 -0.71 34.13 24.57
C LYS A 168 0.32 33.03 24.29
N SER A 169 0.36 32.48 23.09
CA SER A 169 1.18 31.31 22.71
C SER A 169 0.95 30.05 23.55
N MET A 170 -0.14 29.98 24.33
CA MET A 170 -0.46 28.83 25.19
C MET A 170 -1.66 28.01 24.69
N ALA A 171 -2.61 28.64 24.01
CA ALA A 171 -3.78 27.96 23.47
C ALA A 171 -3.99 28.33 22.00
N TYR A 172 -4.39 27.35 21.18
CA TYR A 172 -4.53 27.53 19.74
C TYR A 172 -5.84 26.90 19.29
N LEU A 173 -6.57 27.63 18.47
CA LEU A 173 -7.72 27.17 17.71
C LEU A 173 -7.34 27.15 16.23
N ASP A 174 -7.43 25.99 15.60
CA ASP A 174 -7.21 25.77 14.18
C ASP A 174 -8.54 25.48 13.49
N VAL A 175 -8.85 26.19 12.42
CA VAL A 175 -10.05 25.97 11.60
C VAL A 175 -9.62 25.89 10.15
N THR A 176 -10.10 24.88 9.43
CA THR A 176 -9.90 24.78 7.99
C THR A 176 -11.19 24.45 7.28
N ALA A 177 -11.32 24.93 6.05
CA ALA A 177 -12.44 24.63 5.17
C ALA A 177 -11.93 24.49 3.74
N ARG A 178 -12.44 23.48 3.02
CA ARG A 178 -12.08 23.25 1.63
C ARG A 178 -13.28 22.76 0.82
N ASN A 179 -13.39 23.26 -0.41
CA ASN A 179 -14.34 22.75 -1.39
C ASN A 179 -13.61 22.33 -2.66
N ASP A 180 -13.84 21.10 -3.11
CA ASP A 180 -13.21 20.52 -4.29
C ASP A 180 -14.23 20.26 -5.41
N TRP A 181 -13.74 20.39 -6.65
CA TRP A 181 -14.38 19.97 -7.89
C TRP A 181 -13.47 18.98 -8.60
N SER A 182 -14.03 17.88 -9.09
CA SER A 182 -13.28 16.88 -9.88
C SER A 182 -14.03 16.53 -11.14
N SER A 183 -13.31 16.43 -12.26
CA SER A 183 -13.89 15.99 -13.53
C SER A 183 -14.39 14.54 -13.51
N THR A 184 -14.00 13.74 -12.52
CA THR A 184 -14.47 12.36 -12.33
C THR A 184 -15.96 12.27 -11.97
N PHE A 185 -16.55 13.37 -11.47
CA PHE A 185 -17.99 13.50 -11.22
C PHE A 185 -18.80 13.96 -12.44
N LYS A 186 -18.17 14.14 -13.60
CA LYS A 186 -18.91 14.43 -14.82
C LYS A 186 -19.91 13.30 -15.11
N GLY A 187 -21.17 13.65 -15.34
CA GLY A 187 -22.25 12.68 -15.52
C GLY A 187 -22.93 12.23 -14.22
N THR A 188 -22.52 12.76 -13.08
CA THR A 188 -23.22 12.56 -11.79
C THR A 188 -23.96 13.84 -11.36
N ASN A 189 -24.78 13.70 -10.31
CA ASN A 189 -25.44 14.84 -9.65
C ASN A 189 -24.51 15.56 -8.66
N THR A 190 -23.24 15.15 -8.51
CA THR A 190 -22.26 15.75 -7.61
C THR A 190 -21.52 16.88 -8.32
N GLY A 191 -21.79 18.13 -7.97
CA GLY A 191 -21.08 19.30 -8.53
C GLY A 191 -19.75 19.55 -7.84
N SER A 192 -19.74 19.53 -6.51
CA SER A 192 -18.57 19.75 -5.66
C SER A 192 -18.75 19.07 -4.31
N PHE A 193 -17.70 19.06 -3.51
CA PHE A 193 -17.77 18.52 -2.15
C PHE A 193 -16.95 19.36 -1.18
N PHE A 194 -17.64 19.76 -0.10
CA PHE A 194 -17.09 20.57 0.96
C PHE A 194 -16.74 19.74 2.18
N TYR A 195 -15.64 20.09 2.85
CA TYR A 195 -15.22 19.44 4.09
C TYR A 195 -14.43 20.40 5.00
N PRO A 196 -14.82 20.48 6.30
CA PRO A 196 -14.17 21.29 7.31
C PRO A 196 -13.24 20.50 8.21
N SER A 197 -12.37 21.21 8.94
CA SER A 197 -11.76 20.69 10.16
C SER A 197 -11.65 21.76 11.24
N ILE A 198 -11.61 21.30 12.50
CA ILE A 198 -11.41 22.14 13.67
C ILE A 198 -10.49 21.42 14.65
N GLY A 199 -9.52 22.15 15.19
CA GLY A 199 -8.58 21.66 16.19
C GLY A 199 -8.42 22.62 17.34
N LEU A 200 -8.29 22.09 18.53
CA LEU A 200 -7.96 22.85 19.73
C LEU A 200 -6.71 22.25 20.38
N SER A 201 -5.75 23.08 20.72
CA SER A 201 -4.57 22.62 21.46
C SER A 201 -4.17 23.62 22.54
N GLY A 202 -3.63 23.10 23.64
CA GLY A 202 -3.19 23.91 24.77
C GLY A 202 -1.89 23.42 25.37
N ILE A 203 -1.00 24.35 25.69
CA ILE A 203 0.23 24.10 26.43
C ILE A 203 -0.14 24.22 27.91
N ILE A 204 -0.40 23.09 28.52
CA ILE A 204 -0.94 22.99 29.88
C ILE A 204 0.02 23.57 30.91
N THR A 205 1.32 23.37 30.72
CA THR A 205 2.38 23.94 31.56
C THR A 205 2.37 25.45 31.61
N ASP A 206 2.01 26.10 30.51
CA ASP A 206 1.96 27.56 30.41
C ASP A 206 0.62 28.11 30.90
N ILE A 207 -0.48 27.42 30.58
CA ILE A 207 -1.84 27.80 31.00
C ILE A 207 -1.95 27.80 32.53
N PHE A 208 -1.46 26.75 33.20
CA PHE A 208 -1.54 26.59 34.65
C PHE A 208 -0.26 27.03 35.38
N ARG A 209 0.77 27.50 34.63
CA ARG A 209 2.07 27.91 35.21
C ARG A 209 2.69 26.80 36.07
N CYS A 210 2.57 25.56 35.65
CA CYS A 210 3.00 24.38 36.39
C CYS A 210 4.27 23.73 35.79
N SER A 211 5.03 24.45 34.98
CA SER A 211 6.30 23.96 34.42
C SER A 211 7.31 23.73 35.56
N THR A 212 7.96 22.58 35.55
CA THR A 212 8.99 22.18 36.49
C THR A 212 10.19 21.56 35.78
N ASP A 213 11.32 21.40 36.48
CA ASP A 213 12.47 20.65 35.94
C ASP A 213 12.12 19.19 35.60
N ILE A 214 11.13 18.61 36.29
CA ILE A 214 10.64 17.24 36.00
C ILE A 214 9.75 17.22 34.77
N MET A 215 8.86 18.20 34.64
CA MET A 215 7.90 18.29 33.49
C MET A 215 7.92 19.72 32.92
N PRO A 216 8.91 20.09 32.10
CA PRO A 216 9.02 21.43 31.56
C PRO A 216 7.98 21.75 30.49
N TYR A 217 7.36 20.72 29.84
CA TYR A 217 6.41 20.95 28.78
C TYR A 217 5.34 19.87 28.72
N MET A 218 4.08 20.29 28.69
CA MET A 218 2.92 19.45 28.51
C MET A 218 1.93 20.13 27.55
N LYS A 219 1.70 19.52 26.38
CA LYS A 219 0.70 19.96 25.40
C LYS A 219 -0.34 18.87 25.22
N VAL A 220 -1.60 19.27 25.13
CA VAL A 220 -2.72 18.40 24.72
C VAL A 220 -3.39 18.98 23.49
N ARG A 221 -3.99 18.11 22.67
CA ARG A 221 -4.72 18.48 21.46
C ARG A 221 -5.95 17.62 21.26
N ILE A 222 -6.97 18.18 20.67
CA ILE A 222 -8.15 17.47 20.17
C ILE A 222 -8.53 18.06 18.85
N SER A 223 -8.91 17.24 17.88
CA SER A 223 -9.36 17.70 16.57
C SER A 223 -10.48 16.86 16.01
N TYR A 224 -11.31 17.52 15.20
CA TYR A 224 -12.26 16.90 14.31
C TYR A 224 -11.92 17.31 12.89
N SER A 225 -11.91 16.35 11.96
CA SER A 225 -11.66 16.61 10.55
C SER A 225 -12.59 15.80 9.66
N GLU A 226 -13.00 16.42 8.57
CA GLU A 226 -13.60 15.71 7.45
C GLU A 226 -12.68 15.79 6.23
N VAL A 227 -12.65 14.72 5.43
CA VAL A 227 -12.00 14.69 4.12
C VAL A 227 -12.90 14.01 3.11
N GLY A 228 -12.88 14.50 1.87
CA GLY A 228 -13.60 13.92 0.75
C GLY A 228 -12.63 13.29 -0.25
N ASN A 229 -13.07 12.21 -0.93
CA ASN A 229 -12.34 11.59 -2.01
C ASN A 229 -13.25 11.41 -3.22
N SER A 230 -12.71 11.66 -4.42
CA SER A 230 -13.42 11.46 -5.69
C SER A 230 -13.19 10.04 -6.23
N PRO A 231 -14.15 9.50 -7.03
CA PRO A 231 -13.98 8.21 -7.69
C PRO A 231 -12.87 8.27 -8.76
N ASP A 232 -12.45 7.11 -9.23
CA ASP A 232 -11.57 7.00 -10.37
C ASP A 232 -12.24 7.50 -11.67
N VAL A 233 -11.42 7.72 -12.71
CA VAL A 233 -11.92 8.17 -14.01
C VAL A 233 -12.87 7.15 -14.64
N PHE A 234 -13.84 7.62 -15.41
CA PHE A 234 -14.78 6.81 -16.21
C PHE A 234 -15.70 5.86 -15.44
N LEU A 235 -15.90 6.08 -14.15
CA LEU A 235 -16.85 5.26 -13.37
C LEU A 235 -18.30 5.73 -13.52
N ALA A 236 -18.52 7.02 -13.84
CA ALA A 236 -19.84 7.61 -13.93
C ALA A 236 -20.40 7.72 -15.36
N ILE A 237 -19.54 7.63 -16.37
CA ILE A 237 -19.91 7.81 -17.78
C ILE A 237 -19.55 6.59 -18.61
N PRO A 238 -20.36 6.24 -19.63
CA PRO A 238 -20.03 5.15 -20.52
C PRO A 238 -18.81 5.49 -21.37
N THR A 239 -17.95 4.50 -21.58
CA THR A 239 -16.80 4.57 -22.50
C THR A 239 -16.81 3.36 -23.43
N TYR A 240 -16.22 3.51 -24.60
CA TYR A 240 -16.07 2.45 -25.58
C TYR A 240 -14.61 2.33 -25.96
N ALA A 241 -14.11 1.10 -26.03
CA ALA A 241 -12.79 0.81 -26.57
C ALA A 241 -12.91 0.39 -28.04
N LEU A 242 -11.90 0.69 -28.84
CA LEU A 242 -11.72 0.11 -30.18
C LEU A 242 -10.69 -1.01 -30.06
N VAL A 243 -11.12 -2.23 -30.35
CA VAL A 243 -10.24 -3.41 -30.37
C VAL A 243 -10.28 -3.97 -31.78
N ASP A 244 -9.13 -3.97 -32.46
CA ASP A 244 -8.99 -4.40 -33.85
C ASP A 244 -10.03 -3.74 -34.80
N GLY A 245 -10.32 -2.43 -34.55
CA GLY A 245 -11.28 -1.65 -35.36
C GLY A 245 -12.75 -1.85 -35.00
N VAL A 246 -13.06 -2.70 -34.01
CA VAL A 246 -14.43 -2.97 -33.55
C VAL A 246 -14.70 -2.26 -32.21
N PRO A 247 -15.79 -1.47 -32.10
CA PRO A 247 -16.18 -0.90 -30.81
C PRO A 247 -16.59 -1.99 -29.82
N VAL A 248 -16.00 -1.93 -28.62
CA VAL A 248 -16.31 -2.87 -27.52
C VAL A 248 -16.77 -2.06 -26.32
N THR A 249 -17.92 -2.46 -25.75
CA THR A 249 -18.41 -1.86 -24.50
C THR A 249 -17.50 -2.26 -23.35
N GLN A 250 -17.33 -1.34 -22.39
CA GLN A 250 -16.60 -1.67 -21.15
C GLN A 250 -17.36 -2.74 -20.35
N SER A 251 -16.61 -3.58 -19.65
CA SER A 251 -17.20 -4.64 -18.81
C SER A 251 -17.83 -4.10 -17.52
N ARG A 252 -17.48 -2.87 -17.13
CA ARG A 252 -18.01 -2.20 -15.93
C ARG A 252 -19.13 -1.24 -16.32
N ARG A 253 -20.30 -1.37 -15.66
CA ARG A 253 -21.44 -0.49 -15.87
C ARG A 253 -21.14 0.89 -15.26
N PRO A 254 -21.34 2.00 -15.99
CA PRO A 254 -21.21 3.33 -15.42
C PRO A 254 -22.30 3.60 -14.38
N ASN A 255 -21.98 4.35 -13.33
CA ASN A 255 -22.92 4.70 -12.28
C ASN A 255 -23.07 6.22 -12.13
N PRO A 256 -24.18 6.81 -12.59
CA PRO A 256 -24.40 8.26 -12.49
C PRO A 256 -24.73 8.74 -11.07
N ASN A 257 -24.98 7.84 -10.13
CA ASN A 257 -25.34 8.17 -8.75
C ASN A 257 -24.13 8.23 -7.80
N LEU A 258 -22.90 8.20 -8.35
CA LEU A 258 -21.69 8.24 -7.52
C LEU A 258 -21.57 9.56 -6.74
N LYS A 259 -21.29 9.41 -5.45
CA LYS A 259 -21.04 10.48 -4.47
C LYS A 259 -19.59 10.40 -3.99
N PRO A 260 -19.01 11.51 -3.46
CA PRO A 260 -17.69 11.42 -2.84
C PRO A 260 -17.71 10.53 -1.60
N GLU A 261 -16.65 9.74 -1.43
CA GLU A 261 -16.38 9.14 -0.13
C GLU A 261 -16.12 10.25 0.89
N ARG A 262 -16.58 10.05 2.13
CA ARG A 262 -16.36 10.98 3.22
C ARG A 262 -15.79 10.28 4.44
N THR A 263 -14.64 10.72 4.87
CA THR A 263 -14.04 10.25 6.12
C THR A 263 -14.14 11.35 7.17
N LYS A 264 -14.75 11.01 8.31
CA LYS A 264 -14.89 11.85 9.51
C LYS A 264 -14.00 11.28 10.59
N SER A 265 -13.11 12.09 11.14
CA SER A 265 -12.12 11.66 12.11
C SER A 265 -12.13 12.54 13.35
N TRP A 266 -12.05 11.89 14.53
CA TRP A 266 -11.73 12.51 15.80
C TRP A 266 -10.36 12.01 16.26
N GLU A 267 -9.53 12.92 16.71
CA GLU A 267 -8.25 12.61 17.30
C GLU A 267 -8.05 13.41 18.57
N ALA A 268 -7.55 12.74 19.62
CA ALA A 268 -7.03 13.39 20.80
C ALA A 268 -5.59 12.93 21.04
N GLY A 269 -4.72 13.86 21.41
CA GLY A 269 -3.31 13.55 21.58
C GLY A 269 -2.62 14.44 22.61
N PHE A 270 -1.43 14.03 22.98
CA PHE A 270 -0.59 14.74 23.94
C PHE A 270 0.88 14.68 23.53
N ASN A 271 1.64 15.69 23.96
CA ASN A 271 3.09 15.74 23.89
C ASN A 271 3.63 16.14 25.25
N PHE A 272 4.35 15.26 25.89
CA PHE A 272 4.93 15.49 27.22
C PHE A 272 6.44 15.40 27.13
N VAL A 273 7.10 16.32 27.80
CA VAL A 273 8.56 16.37 27.94
C VAL A 273 8.92 16.33 29.41
N PHE A 274 9.86 15.47 29.76
CA PHE A 274 10.29 15.26 31.13
C PHE A 274 11.81 15.43 31.29
N PHE A 275 12.25 15.69 32.52
CA PHE A 275 13.64 15.67 32.95
C PHE A 275 14.56 16.52 32.09
N LYS A 276 14.23 17.83 31.94
CA LYS A 276 15.02 18.79 31.14
C LYS A 276 15.21 18.33 29.70
N ASN A 277 14.15 17.87 29.06
CA ASN A 277 14.10 17.38 27.66
C ASN A 277 14.74 16.00 27.41
N ARG A 278 15.11 15.25 28.44
CA ARG A 278 15.70 13.92 28.27
C ARG A 278 14.69 12.84 27.86
N LEU A 279 13.45 12.95 28.31
CA LEU A 279 12.40 11.99 27.98
C LEU A 279 11.23 12.72 27.33
N ARG A 280 10.82 12.23 26.16
CA ARG A 280 9.65 12.74 25.41
C ARG A 280 8.65 11.62 25.21
N LEU A 281 7.39 11.88 25.50
CA LEU A 281 6.29 10.97 25.31
C LEU A 281 5.23 11.66 24.44
N ASP A 282 4.98 11.09 23.27
CA ASP A 282 3.93 11.48 22.34
C ASP A 282 2.89 10.38 22.27
N GLY A 283 1.62 10.75 22.24
CA GLY A 283 0.56 9.77 22.05
C GLY A 283 -0.65 10.38 21.40
N SER A 284 -1.37 9.55 20.64
CA SER A 284 -2.68 9.87 20.12
C SER A 284 -3.61 8.67 20.13
N ILE A 285 -4.89 8.96 20.29
CA ILE A 285 -6.00 8.05 20.08
C ILE A 285 -6.89 8.65 19.00
N TYR A 286 -7.38 7.82 18.09
CA TYR A 286 -8.23 8.29 17.01
C TYR A 286 -9.39 7.35 16.71
N GLN A 287 -10.44 7.93 16.15
CA GLN A 287 -11.53 7.22 15.51
C GLN A 287 -11.82 7.88 14.17
N SER A 288 -11.77 7.10 13.10
CA SER A 288 -12.09 7.50 11.74
C SER A 288 -13.26 6.67 11.21
N ARG A 289 -14.22 7.31 10.54
CA ARG A 289 -15.39 6.68 9.91
C ARG A 289 -15.48 7.11 8.47
N THR A 290 -15.37 6.14 7.56
CA THR A 290 -15.53 6.38 6.12
C THR A 290 -16.93 5.99 5.71
N TYR A 291 -17.64 6.93 5.10
CA TYR A 291 -18.98 6.76 4.55
C TYR A 291 -18.94 6.85 3.02
N ASN A 292 -19.94 6.26 2.36
CA ASN A 292 -20.04 6.23 0.90
C ASN A 292 -18.79 5.62 0.23
N GLN A 293 -18.19 4.60 0.84
CA GLN A 293 -17.00 3.95 0.30
C GLN A 293 -17.30 3.34 -1.07
N PHE A 294 -16.35 3.40 -2.00
CA PHE A 294 -16.50 2.78 -3.30
C PHE A 294 -16.28 1.28 -3.19
N PHE A 295 -17.33 0.52 -3.57
CA PHE A 295 -17.26 -0.94 -3.69
C PHE A 295 -17.59 -1.35 -5.12
N GLU A 296 -16.88 -2.34 -5.63
CA GLU A 296 -17.20 -2.97 -6.90
C GLU A 296 -18.09 -4.19 -6.62
N ARG A 297 -19.34 -4.18 -7.12
CA ARG A 297 -20.25 -5.32 -7.04
C ARG A 297 -20.31 -6.05 -8.37
N THR A 298 -20.43 -7.38 -8.32
CA THR A 298 -20.69 -8.19 -9.51
C THR A 298 -22.15 -8.03 -9.94
N LEU A 299 -22.38 -7.93 -11.24
CA LEU A 299 -23.71 -7.87 -11.84
C LEU A 299 -24.07 -9.21 -12.51
N SER A 300 -25.37 -9.45 -12.66
CA SER A 300 -25.85 -10.56 -13.49
C SER A 300 -25.39 -10.39 -14.94
N SER A 301 -24.98 -11.48 -15.59
CA SER A 301 -24.58 -11.49 -17.00
C SER A 301 -25.70 -11.01 -17.95
N THR A 302 -26.97 -11.08 -17.53
CA THR A 302 -28.13 -10.56 -18.27
C THR A 302 -28.10 -9.04 -18.46
N THR A 303 -27.36 -8.30 -17.63
CA THR A 303 -27.19 -6.85 -17.76
C THR A 303 -26.23 -6.43 -18.88
N GLY A 304 -25.47 -7.37 -19.45
CA GLY A 304 -24.38 -7.11 -20.40
C GLY A 304 -23.10 -6.57 -19.79
N TYR A 305 -23.06 -6.38 -18.46
CA TYR A 305 -21.90 -5.91 -17.71
C TYR A 305 -21.46 -6.95 -16.67
N LYS A 306 -20.18 -6.94 -16.30
CA LYS A 306 -19.64 -7.83 -15.27
C LYS A 306 -19.74 -7.24 -13.87
N SER A 307 -19.57 -5.93 -13.77
CA SER A 307 -19.52 -5.24 -12.47
C SER A 307 -20.00 -3.80 -12.54
N GLU A 308 -20.20 -3.21 -11.39
CA GLU A 308 -20.52 -1.80 -11.19
C GLU A 308 -19.85 -1.29 -9.91
N VAL A 309 -19.36 -0.06 -9.93
CA VAL A 309 -18.92 0.61 -8.69
C VAL A 309 -20.08 1.37 -8.07
N VAL A 310 -20.30 1.13 -6.80
CA VAL A 310 -21.36 1.76 -6.01
C VAL A 310 -20.79 2.43 -4.77
N ASN A 311 -21.47 3.46 -4.28
CA ASN A 311 -21.20 3.97 -2.94
C ASN A 311 -21.94 3.09 -1.94
N GLY A 312 -21.23 2.55 -0.98
CA GLY A 312 -21.82 1.72 0.04
C GLY A 312 -21.26 2.01 1.42
N GLY A 313 -22.07 1.76 2.39
CA GLY A 313 -21.77 1.50 3.75
C GLY A 313 -20.92 2.46 4.56
N ARG A 314 -20.41 1.86 5.61
CA ARG A 314 -19.55 2.53 6.58
C ARG A 314 -18.44 1.60 7.05
N VAL A 315 -17.21 2.11 7.05
CA VAL A 315 -16.05 1.44 7.62
C VAL A 315 -15.48 2.31 8.75
N ASP A 316 -15.34 1.73 9.92
CA ASP A 316 -14.77 2.39 11.09
C ASP A 316 -13.34 1.92 11.32
N ASN A 317 -12.45 2.86 11.67
CA ASN A 317 -11.10 2.61 12.16
C ASN A 317 -10.95 3.26 13.53
N LYS A 318 -10.32 2.56 14.47
CA LYS A 318 -9.97 3.08 15.79
C LYS A 318 -8.53 2.68 16.10
N GLY A 319 -7.75 3.62 16.60
CA GLY A 319 -6.35 3.32 16.86
C GLY A 319 -5.75 4.10 18.01
N ILE A 320 -4.56 3.62 18.38
CA ILE A 320 -3.69 4.22 19.37
C ILE A 320 -2.29 4.24 18.79
N GLU A 321 -1.62 5.39 18.89
CA GLU A 321 -0.22 5.56 18.53
C GLU A 321 0.53 6.15 19.71
N LEU A 322 1.68 5.56 20.05
CA LEU A 322 2.55 6.02 21.14
C LEU A 322 3.99 6.03 20.66
N SER A 323 4.73 7.06 21.07
CA SER A 323 6.17 7.20 20.86
C SER A 323 6.83 7.68 22.15
N LEU A 324 7.78 6.92 22.65
CA LEU A 324 8.62 7.27 23.78
C LEU A 324 10.05 7.44 23.29
N ARG A 325 10.65 8.58 23.54
CA ARG A 325 12.05 8.87 23.19
C ARG A 325 12.81 9.31 24.43
N PHE A 326 13.95 8.67 24.65
CA PHE A 326 14.94 9.05 25.63
C PHE A 326 16.22 9.48 24.93
N GLU A 327 16.83 10.57 25.41
CA GLU A 327 18.10 11.05 24.88
C GLU A 327 18.88 11.73 26.02
N ASP A 328 20.11 11.25 26.25
CA ASP A 328 21.00 11.85 27.23
C ASP A 328 22.47 11.68 26.82
N LYS A 329 23.33 12.50 27.42
CA LYS A 329 24.77 12.46 27.20
C LYS A 329 25.52 12.62 28.52
N TRP A 330 26.41 11.66 28.80
CA TRP A 330 27.25 11.62 30.00
C TRP A 330 28.73 11.70 29.57
N GLY A 331 29.32 12.89 29.64
CA GLY A 331 30.65 13.13 29.13
C GLY A 331 30.78 12.84 27.63
N ASN A 332 31.57 11.84 27.27
CA ASN A 332 31.77 11.42 25.89
C ASN A 332 30.78 10.33 25.43
N PHE A 333 29.97 9.79 26.34
CA PHE A 333 28.99 8.77 26.02
C PHE A 333 27.61 9.40 25.81
N GLY A 334 27.01 9.18 24.66
CA GLY A 334 25.64 9.56 24.35
C GLY A 334 24.78 8.34 24.09
N TRP A 335 23.54 8.39 24.56
CA TRP A 335 22.53 7.38 24.32
C TRP A 335 21.22 8.02 23.89
N SER A 336 20.70 7.57 22.76
CA SER A 336 19.35 7.87 22.29
C SER A 336 18.59 6.56 22.08
N SER A 337 17.41 6.45 22.65
CA SER A 337 16.52 5.30 22.49
C SER A 337 15.12 5.78 22.18
N TYR A 338 14.42 5.08 21.26
CA TYR A 338 13.00 5.33 21.02
C TYR A 338 12.22 4.04 20.91
N LEU A 339 10.99 4.08 21.42
CA LEU A 339 10.02 3.01 21.34
C LEU A 339 8.77 3.55 20.67
N THR A 340 8.27 2.85 19.64
CA THR A 340 7.00 3.18 18.98
C THR A 340 6.03 2.02 19.12
N TYR A 341 4.77 2.35 19.33
CA TYR A 341 3.66 1.39 19.35
C TYR A 341 2.53 1.93 18.50
N SER A 342 1.96 1.11 17.62
CA SER A 342 0.77 1.46 16.84
C SER A 342 -0.20 0.29 16.78
N LEU A 343 -1.47 0.62 16.93
CA LEU A 343 -2.60 -0.31 16.87
C LEU A 343 -3.70 0.34 16.06
N ASN A 344 -4.24 -0.37 15.06
CA ASN A 344 -5.47 0.00 14.35
C ASN A 344 -6.47 -1.17 14.38
N ARG A 345 -7.74 -0.87 14.61
CA ARG A 345 -8.87 -1.78 14.52
C ARG A 345 -9.80 -1.29 13.43
N ASN A 346 -9.85 -2.03 12.35
CA ASN A 346 -10.76 -1.80 11.23
C ASN A 346 -12.03 -2.65 11.39
N LYS A 347 -13.20 -2.07 11.11
CA LYS A 347 -14.48 -2.77 11.12
C LYS A 347 -15.35 -2.27 9.97
N VAL A 348 -15.81 -3.18 9.16
CA VAL A 348 -16.91 -2.97 8.22
C VAL A 348 -18.20 -2.97 9.03
N VAL A 349 -18.85 -1.80 9.14
CA VAL A 349 -20.06 -1.65 9.95
C VAL A 349 -21.30 -1.91 9.11
N GLU A 350 -21.27 -1.46 7.87
CA GLU A 350 -22.36 -1.57 6.90
C GLU A 350 -21.76 -1.67 5.50
N LEU A 351 -22.32 -2.47 4.62
CA LEU A 351 -21.90 -2.57 3.23
C LEU A 351 -22.86 -1.81 2.31
N LEU A 352 -23.92 -2.45 1.85
CA LEU A 352 -24.85 -1.83 0.93
C LEU A 352 -26.29 -2.04 1.45
N ARG A 353 -26.99 -0.93 1.75
CA ARG A 353 -28.38 -0.99 2.22
C ARG A 353 -29.28 -0.14 1.37
N ASN A 354 -30.40 -0.73 0.91
CA ASN A 354 -31.42 -0.06 0.14
C ASN A 354 -30.83 0.77 -1.03
N TYR A 355 -29.81 0.23 -1.68
CA TYR A 355 -29.25 0.85 -2.87
C TYR A 355 -30.22 0.72 -4.01
N GLU A 356 -30.70 1.86 -4.51
CA GLU A 356 -31.54 1.91 -5.69
C GLU A 356 -30.66 1.85 -6.95
N ASP A 357 -30.87 0.79 -7.74
CA ASP A 357 -30.18 0.64 -9.02
C ASP A 357 -30.63 1.76 -9.98
N PRO A 358 -29.68 2.56 -10.52
CA PRO A 358 -30.04 3.73 -11.33
C PRO A 358 -30.72 3.39 -12.68
N TYR A 359 -30.77 2.14 -13.06
CA TYR A 359 -31.33 1.68 -14.34
C TYR A 359 -32.60 0.85 -14.19
N THR A 360 -32.68 0.03 -13.14
CA THR A 360 -33.84 -0.85 -12.90
C THR A 360 -34.76 -0.35 -11.79
N HIS A 361 -34.30 0.63 -10.99
CA HIS A 361 -34.97 1.13 -9.79
C HIS A 361 -35.22 0.08 -8.71
N GLU A 362 -34.59 -1.08 -8.81
CA GLU A 362 -34.67 -2.12 -7.80
C GLU A 362 -33.80 -1.79 -6.59
N LEU A 363 -34.32 -2.07 -5.41
CA LEU A 363 -33.58 -1.93 -4.15
C LEU A 363 -32.74 -3.17 -3.88
N THR A 364 -31.45 -2.96 -3.67
CA THR A 364 -30.49 -4.02 -3.35
C THR A 364 -29.85 -3.75 -1.99
N SER A 365 -29.76 -4.80 -1.16
CA SER A 365 -28.99 -4.78 0.08
C SER A 365 -28.02 -5.95 0.09
N LEU A 366 -26.77 -5.70 0.52
CA LEU A 366 -25.71 -6.70 0.59
C LEU A 366 -25.02 -6.58 1.96
N ASP A 367 -24.98 -7.68 2.69
CA ASP A 367 -24.24 -7.85 3.94
C ASP A 367 -22.87 -8.53 3.72
N ARG A 368 -22.63 -8.97 2.46
CA ARG A 368 -21.41 -9.63 2.02
C ARG A 368 -21.09 -9.26 0.58
N ILE A 369 -19.83 -8.90 0.32
CA ILE A 369 -19.33 -8.61 -1.03
C ILE A 369 -18.05 -9.42 -1.28
N ASP A 370 -18.04 -10.22 -2.35
CA ASP A 370 -16.86 -10.92 -2.83
C ASP A 370 -16.03 -9.96 -3.70
N MET A 371 -14.85 -9.60 -3.21
CA MET A 371 -13.90 -8.72 -3.89
C MET A 371 -12.99 -9.46 -4.88
N GLY A 372 -13.20 -10.76 -5.04
CA GLY A 372 -12.41 -11.62 -5.90
C GLY A 372 -11.28 -12.37 -5.19
N GLY A 373 -10.46 -13.03 -5.96
CA GLY A 373 -9.37 -13.88 -5.51
C GLY A 373 -9.12 -15.03 -6.47
N THR A 374 -8.78 -16.18 -5.94
CA THR A 374 -8.57 -17.44 -6.68
C THR A 374 -9.43 -18.56 -6.10
N SER A 375 -9.31 -19.77 -6.61
CA SER A 375 -9.91 -20.95 -5.99
C SER A 375 -9.29 -21.29 -4.62
N MET A 376 -8.14 -20.74 -4.28
CA MET A 376 -7.42 -20.98 -3.03
C MET A 376 -7.80 -19.97 -1.93
N TYR A 377 -7.98 -18.71 -2.28
CA TYR A 377 -8.32 -17.62 -1.35
C TYR A 377 -9.26 -16.60 -1.98
N LYS A 378 -10.01 -15.92 -1.15
CA LYS A 378 -10.87 -14.79 -1.51
C LYS A 378 -10.75 -13.68 -0.48
N MET A 379 -10.89 -12.44 -0.94
CA MET A 379 -11.14 -11.30 -0.10
C MET A 379 -12.64 -11.06 -0.04
N ILE A 380 -13.25 -11.32 1.12
CA ILE A 380 -14.69 -11.19 1.30
C ILE A 380 -14.96 -10.15 2.37
N LEU A 381 -15.66 -9.10 1.98
CA LEU A 381 -16.16 -8.11 2.92
C LEU A 381 -17.45 -8.61 3.53
N THR A 382 -17.55 -8.60 4.86
CA THR A 382 -18.77 -8.93 5.59
C THR A 382 -19.06 -7.87 6.65
N GLU A 383 -20.34 -7.58 6.89
CA GLU A 383 -20.71 -6.71 8.00
C GLU A 383 -20.23 -7.33 9.32
N GLY A 384 -19.62 -6.51 10.18
CA GLY A 384 -18.96 -6.95 11.42
C GLY A 384 -17.51 -7.41 11.26
N GLY A 385 -17.07 -7.74 10.04
CA GLY A 385 -15.70 -8.10 9.69
C GLY A 385 -14.78 -6.90 9.49
N SER A 386 -13.67 -7.13 8.78
CA SER A 386 -12.67 -6.10 8.43
C SER A 386 -12.34 -6.15 6.93
N ILE A 387 -11.92 -5.03 6.36
CA ILE A 387 -11.51 -4.95 4.95
C ILE A 387 -10.29 -5.82 4.63
N GLY A 388 -9.51 -6.22 5.62
CA GLY A 388 -8.35 -7.10 5.48
C GLY A 388 -8.65 -8.58 5.75
N ASP A 389 -9.90 -8.98 5.89
CA ASP A 389 -10.27 -10.37 6.15
C ASP A 389 -10.00 -11.25 4.92
N ILE A 390 -9.26 -12.33 5.14
CA ILE A 390 -8.92 -13.34 4.12
C ILE A 390 -9.72 -14.59 4.39
N TYR A 391 -10.37 -15.08 3.35
CA TYR A 391 -11.10 -16.35 3.34
C TYR A 391 -10.35 -17.34 2.45
N VAL A 392 -10.34 -18.60 2.84
CA VAL A 392 -9.63 -19.68 2.15
C VAL A 392 -10.50 -20.90 1.99
N ASN A 393 -10.27 -21.67 0.93
CA ASN A 393 -10.84 -23.00 0.81
C ASN A 393 -10.15 -23.95 1.83
N THR A 394 -10.82 -25.06 2.15
CA THR A 394 -10.34 -26.01 3.15
C THR A 394 -10.54 -27.46 2.71
N LEU A 395 -9.93 -28.38 3.42
CA LEU A 395 -10.21 -29.80 3.29
C LEU A 395 -11.53 -30.15 4.00
N ARG A 396 -12.22 -31.17 3.49
CA ARG A 396 -13.38 -31.73 4.15
C ARG A 396 -12.94 -32.44 5.44
N THR A 397 -13.61 -32.13 6.53
CA THR A 397 -13.39 -32.76 7.84
C THR A 397 -14.66 -33.36 8.37
N ASP A 398 -14.53 -34.33 9.27
CA ASP A 398 -15.66 -34.85 10.06
C ASP A 398 -15.92 -33.93 11.29
N GLU A 399 -16.87 -34.32 12.12
CA GLU A 399 -17.26 -33.60 13.34
C GLU A 399 -16.16 -33.56 14.42
N HIS A 400 -15.16 -34.44 14.33
CA HIS A 400 -14.00 -34.50 15.23
C HIS A 400 -12.78 -33.78 14.64
N GLY A 401 -12.90 -33.17 13.45
CA GLY A 401 -11.84 -32.44 12.77
C GLY A 401 -10.85 -33.34 11.99
N ALA A 402 -11.12 -34.64 11.87
CA ALA A 402 -10.30 -35.52 11.05
C ALA A 402 -10.55 -35.26 9.57
N ILE A 403 -9.45 -35.20 8.79
CA ILE A 403 -9.49 -34.94 7.34
C ILE A 403 -10.13 -36.14 6.63
N TYR A 404 -11.12 -35.87 5.79
CA TYR A 404 -11.74 -36.94 4.98
C TYR A 404 -10.81 -37.37 3.86
N VAL A 405 -10.51 -38.69 3.84
CA VAL A 405 -9.70 -39.36 2.81
C VAL A 405 -10.61 -40.27 2.01
N HIS A 406 -10.58 -40.15 0.68
CA HIS A 406 -11.44 -40.94 -0.19
C HIS A 406 -11.09 -42.45 -0.08
N PRO A 407 -12.08 -43.33 0.08
CA PRO A 407 -11.81 -44.75 0.36
C PRO A 407 -11.05 -45.50 -0.75
N SER A 408 -11.29 -45.13 -2.03
CA SER A 408 -10.75 -45.91 -3.16
C SER A 408 -9.34 -45.48 -3.57
N ASP A 409 -9.07 -44.16 -3.63
CA ASP A 409 -7.83 -43.61 -4.13
C ASP A 409 -6.92 -43.04 -3.05
N GLN A 410 -7.38 -43.08 -1.80
CA GLN A 410 -6.62 -42.61 -0.63
C GLN A 410 -6.19 -41.13 -0.72
N VAL A 411 -6.90 -40.31 -1.50
CA VAL A 411 -6.62 -38.87 -1.67
C VAL A 411 -7.48 -38.06 -0.72
N VAL A 412 -6.94 -36.99 -0.15
CA VAL A 412 -7.68 -36.05 0.68
C VAL A 412 -8.72 -35.29 -0.14
N VAL A 413 -9.86 -34.99 0.46
CA VAL A 413 -11.01 -34.39 -0.22
C VAL A 413 -11.17 -32.93 0.19
N THR A 414 -11.39 -32.08 -0.79
CA THR A 414 -11.69 -30.66 -0.57
C THR A 414 -13.15 -30.48 -0.13
N GLN A 415 -13.42 -29.46 0.67
CA GLN A 415 -14.76 -28.97 0.91
C GLN A 415 -15.11 -28.01 -0.26
N PRO A 416 -15.98 -28.42 -1.19
CA PRO A 416 -16.27 -27.63 -2.38
C PRO A 416 -17.04 -26.35 -1.99
N ASP A 417 -16.76 -25.26 -2.71
CA ASP A 417 -17.47 -23.98 -2.68
C ASP A 417 -17.60 -23.29 -1.30
N GLU A 418 -16.92 -23.83 -0.28
CA GLU A 418 -16.89 -23.24 1.05
C GLU A 418 -15.57 -22.51 1.29
N PHE A 419 -15.67 -21.20 1.57
CA PHE A 419 -14.55 -20.37 1.98
C PHE A 419 -14.71 -20.01 3.46
N VAL A 420 -13.78 -20.47 4.28
CA VAL A 420 -13.73 -20.17 5.71
C VAL A 420 -12.79 -19.00 5.98
N LYS A 421 -13.11 -18.20 7.01
CA LYS A 421 -12.25 -17.07 7.40
C LYS A 421 -10.93 -17.60 7.98
N ALA A 422 -9.83 -17.36 7.28
CA ALA A 422 -8.48 -17.69 7.72
C ALA A 422 -7.93 -16.70 8.76
N GLY A 423 -8.31 -15.44 8.64
CA GLY A 423 -7.88 -14.38 9.54
C GLY A 423 -7.89 -13.02 8.87
N ASN A 424 -7.13 -12.09 9.41
CA ASN A 424 -6.99 -10.73 8.90
C ASN A 424 -5.54 -10.47 8.48
N SER A 425 -5.32 -9.83 7.35
CA SER A 425 -3.97 -9.45 6.89
C SER A 425 -3.31 -8.37 7.76
N ALA A 426 -4.10 -7.52 8.42
CA ALA A 426 -3.57 -6.46 9.27
C ALA A 426 -3.04 -7.01 10.62
N PRO A 427 -1.94 -6.45 11.15
CA PRO A 427 -1.44 -6.83 12.45
C PRO A 427 -2.37 -6.39 13.58
N LYS A 428 -2.27 -7.05 14.72
CA LYS A 428 -2.90 -6.60 15.96
C LYS A 428 -2.27 -5.30 16.45
N TYR A 429 -0.94 -5.21 16.37
CA TYR A 429 -0.16 -4.01 16.67
C TYR A 429 1.25 -4.13 16.07
N ASN A 430 1.92 -3.00 15.92
CA ASN A 430 3.32 -2.92 15.52
C ASN A 430 4.12 -2.28 16.65
N LEU A 431 5.38 -2.71 16.77
CA LEU A 431 6.38 -2.15 17.69
C LEU A 431 7.64 -1.79 16.90
N GLY A 432 8.28 -0.70 17.28
CA GLY A 432 9.62 -0.34 16.85
C GLY A 432 10.47 0.06 18.04
N TRP A 433 11.68 -0.48 18.14
CA TRP A 433 12.64 -0.11 19.18
C TRP A 433 13.99 0.19 18.56
N GLY A 434 14.34 1.48 18.54
CA GLY A 434 15.59 1.96 18.03
C GLY A 434 16.51 2.48 19.15
N ASN A 435 17.81 2.22 19.00
CA ASN A 435 18.84 2.74 19.88
C ASN A 435 20.02 3.27 19.08
N THR A 436 20.61 4.33 19.59
CA THR A 436 21.89 4.83 19.09
C THR A 436 22.79 5.14 20.29
N PHE A 437 23.95 4.54 20.28
CA PHE A 437 25.01 4.79 21.25
C PHE A 437 26.14 5.55 20.55
N SER A 438 26.69 6.53 21.22
CA SER A 438 27.85 7.29 20.69
C SER A 438 28.93 7.40 21.77
N TYR A 439 30.19 7.21 21.37
CA TYR A 439 31.34 7.35 22.24
C TYR A 439 32.57 7.79 21.47
N LYS A 440 33.08 8.99 21.78
CA LYS A 440 34.33 9.54 21.17
C LYS A 440 34.37 9.43 19.64
N GLY A 441 33.29 9.79 18.96
CA GLY A 441 33.17 9.71 17.50
C GLY A 441 32.68 8.37 16.95
N LEU A 442 32.71 7.28 17.72
CA LEU A 442 32.09 6.03 17.34
C LEU A 442 30.59 6.10 17.58
N SER A 443 29.77 5.62 16.65
CA SER A 443 28.32 5.50 16.78
C SER A 443 27.86 4.11 16.39
N LEU A 444 27.00 3.50 17.22
CA LEU A 444 26.33 2.22 16.98
C LEU A 444 24.83 2.45 17.05
N GLY A 445 24.13 2.22 15.95
CA GLY A 445 22.68 2.30 15.88
C GLY A 445 22.07 0.95 15.52
N PHE A 446 20.89 0.64 16.10
CA PHE A 446 20.09 -0.50 15.68
C PHE A 446 18.59 -0.23 15.84
N LEU A 447 17.81 -0.88 14.97
CA LEU A 447 16.35 -0.84 14.98
C LEU A 447 15.80 -2.25 14.93
N PHE A 448 15.06 -2.62 15.96
CA PHE A 448 14.19 -3.80 15.95
C PHE A 448 12.76 -3.38 15.61
N THR A 449 12.12 -4.15 14.73
CA THR A 449 10.68 -4.01 14.44
C THR A 449 9.97 -5.31 14.74
N ALA A 450 8.76 -5.19 15.26
CA ALA A 450 7.89 -6.33 15.50
C ALA A 450 6.49 -6.04 14.92
N ARG A 451 6.00 -6.96 14.12
CA ARG A 451 4.62 -7.03 13.66
C ARG A 451 3.95 -8.19 14.39
N VAL A 452 2.93 -7.93 15.18
CA VAL A 452 2.28 -8.96 16.00
C VAL A 452 0.86 -9.20 15.52
N GLY A 453 0.56 -10.45 15.22
CA GLY A 453 -0.73 -10.87 14.64
C GLY A 453 -0.78 -10.70 13.13
N GLY A 454 -1.97 -10.95 12.58
CA GLY A 454 -2.21 -11.04 11.16
C GLY A 454 -1.89 -12.43 10.59
N VAL A 455 -2.39 -12.65 9.38
CA VAL A 455 -2.13 -13.88 8.61
C VAL A 455 -1.63 -13.52 7.21
N VAL A 456 -0.88 -14.45 6.63
CA VAL A 456 -0.44 -14.41 5.24
C VAL A 456 -0.72 -15.77 4.59
N VAL A 457 -1.27 -15.75 3.37
CA VAL A 457 -1.55 -16.95 2.57
C VAL A 457 -0.53 -17.04 1.45
N SER A 458 0.16 -18.18 1.31
CA SER A 458 1.22 -18.37 0.31
C SER A 458 0.79 -19.31 -0.81
N GLN A 459 0.53 -18.75 -1.96
CA GLN A 459 0.37 -19.52 -3.20
C GLN A 459 1.73 -20.03 -3.71
N THR A 460 2.82 -19.31 -3.41
CA THR A 460 4.19 -19.77 -3.73
C THR A 460 4.50 -21.09 -3.08
N GLN A 461 4.27 -21.22 -1.76
CA GLN A 461 4.52 -22.45 -1.03
C GLN A 461 3.63 -23.59 -1.53
N ALA A 462 2.35 -23.30 -1.80
CA ALA A 462 1.41 -24.27 -2.35
C ALA A 462 1.92 -24.84 -3.68
N THR A 463 2.36 -23.97 -4.58
CA THR A 463 2.93 -24.41 -5.87
C THR A 463 4.22 -25.21 -5.70
N MET A 464 5.13 -24.78 -4.81
CA MET A 464 6.36 -25.54 -4.51
C MET A 464 6.04 -26.94 -3.99
N ASP A 465 5.04 -27.09 -3.15
CA ASP A 465 4.59 -28.37 -2.61
C ASP A 465 3.96 -29.24 -3.71
N ALA A 466 3.10 -28.66 -4.55
CA ALA A 466 2.46 -29.36 -5.67
C ALA A 466 3.48 -29.99 -6.64
N TYR A 467 4.65 -29.34 -6.80
CA TYR A 467 5.74 -29.85 -7.65
C TYR A 467 6.82 -30.60 -6.88
N GLY A 468 6.62 -30.88 -5.60
CA GLY A 468 7.56 -31.66 -4.80
C GLY A 468 8.92 -31.01 -4.58
N SER A 469 9.03 -29.68 -4.78
CA SER A 469 10.31 -28.94 -4.71
C SER A 469 10.59 -28.34 -3.33
N SER A 470 9.66 -28.41 -2.39
CA SER A 470 9.84 -27.88 -1.05
C SER A 470 10.54 -28.88 -0.11
N LYS A 471 11.13 -28.34 0.98
CA LYS A 471 11.73 -29.19 2.03
C LYS A 471 10.68 -30.11 2.69
N ALA A 472 9.45 -29.64 2.86
CA ALA A 472 8.37 -30.44 3.45
C ALA A 472 8.07 -31.69 2.61
N THR A 473 8.00 -31.53 1.29
CA THR A 473 7.76 -32.66 0.37
C THR A 473 8.95 -33.63 0.33
N ALA A 474 10.19 -33.13 0.44
CA ALA A 474 11.36 -33.98 0.53
C ALA A 474 11.32 -34.86 1.79
N ILE A 475 11.07 -34.25 2.96
CA ILE A 475 10.94 -34.98 4.23
C ILE A 475 9.83 -36.04 4.16
N ALA A 476 8.67 -35.69 3.56
CA ALA A 476 7.58 -36.64 3.43
C ALA A 476 7.97 -37.85 2.56
N ARG A 477 8.68 -37.64 1.44
CA ARG A 477 9.18 -38.73 0.60
C ARG A 477 10.14 -39.64 1.38
N ASP A 478 11.07 -39.05 2.13
CA ASP A 478 12.08 -39.80 2.91
C ASP A 478 11.41 -40.61 4.05
N ASN A 479 10.30 -40.14 4.59
CA ASN A 479 9.54 -40.78 5.67
C ASN A 479 8.39 -41.70 5.17
N GLY A 480 8.34 -42.03 3.88
CA GLY A 480 7.34 -42.95 3.31
C GLY A 480 5.94 -42.35 3.13
N GLY A 481 5.80 -41.02 3.18
CA GLY A 481 4.53 -40.32 2.89
C GLY A 481 4.22 -39.17 3.82
N ALA A 482 3.14 -38.47 3.56
CA ALA A 482 2.55 -37.46 4.44
C ALA A 482 1.62 -38.12 5.46
N ILE A 483 1.71 -37.74 6.72
CA ILE A 483 0.87 -38.30 7.78
C ILE A 483 -0.47 -37.55 7.85
N VAL A 484 -1.57 -38.22 7.56
CA VAL A 484 -2.94 -37.71 7.65
C VAL A 484 -3.74 -38.59 8.59
N ASN A 485 -4.36 -38.02 9.62
CA ASN A 485 -5.09 -38.74 10.66
C ASN A 485 -4.29 -39.92 11.27
N GLY A 486 -2.97 -39.74 11.44
CA GLY A 486 -2.06 -40.76 11.97
C GLY A 486 -1.68 -41.89 10.99
N ARG A 487 -2.06 -41.80 9.72
CA ARG A 487 -1.72 -42.78 8.67
C ARG A 487 -0.91 -42.13 7.55
N PRO A 488 0.07 -42.84 6.94
CA PRO A 488 0.80 -42.33 5.80
C PRO A 488 -0.07 -42.36 4.54
N ILE A 489 0.01 -41.26 3.77
CA ILE A 489 -0.53 -41.13 2.40
C ILE A 489 0.65 -40.83 1.48
N GLY A 490 0.63 -41.29 0.24
CA GLY A 490 1.67 -41.02 -0.75
C GLY A 490 2.00 -39.51 -0.80
N ALA A 491 3.28 -39.17 -0.71
CA ALA A 491 3.71 -37.78 -0.65
C ALA A 491 3.26 -36.99 -1.90
N GLU A 492 3.33 -37.61 -3.08
CA GLU A 492 2.89 -37.01 -4.33
C GLU A 492 1.37 -36.77 -4.32
N ASP A 493 0.59 -37.78 -3.96
CA ASP A 493 -0.88 -37.71 -3.92
C ASP A 493 -1.36 -36.62 -2.98
N TYR A 494 -0.76 -36.54 -1.80
CA TYR A 494 -1.09 -35.55 -0.80
C TYR A 494 -0.74 -34.13 -1.24
N TYR A 495 0.54 -33.88 -1.60
CA TYR A 495 1.02 -32.54 -1.88
C TYR A 495 0.54 -32.01 -3.23
N THR A 496 0.32 -32.84 -4.23
CA THR A 496 -0.30 -32.45 -5.49
C THR A 496 -1.75 -31.97 -5.24
N LYS A 497 -2.48 -32.65 -4.36
CA LYS A 497 -3.85 -32.28 -4.02
C LYS A 497 -3.93 -30.99 -3.21
N ILE A 498 -3.17 -30.88 -2.10
CA ILE A 498 -3.23 -29.68 -1.24
C ILE A 498 -2.53 -28.46 -1.87
N GLY A 499 -1.49 -28.66 -2.66
CA GLY A 499 -0.75 -27.60 -3.34
C GLY A 499 -1.41 -27.13 -4.64
N GLY A 500 -2.33 -27.92 -5.21
CA GLY A 500 -3.08 -27.59 -6.40
C GLY A 500 -2.24 -27.59 -7.68
N ALA A 501 -1.87 -28.75 -8.20
CA ALA A 501 -1.16 -28.85 -9.46
C ALA A 501 -1.97 -28.20 -10.61
N GLY A 502 -1.33 -27.35 -11.39
CA GLY A 502 -1.95 -26.63 -12.51
C GLY A 502 -2.61 -25.31 -12.10
N ALA A 503 -3.61 -24.87 -12.87
CA ALA A 503 -4.28 -23.57 -12.68
C ALA A 503 -5.26 -23.51 -11.49
N GLN A 504 -5.47 -24.61 -10.79
CA GLN A 504 -6.56 -24.75 -9.80
C GLN A 504 -6.26 -24.09 -8.45
N GLY A 505 -5.01 -23.72 -8.16
CA GLY A 505 -4.61 -23.23 -6.83
C GLY A 505 -4.72 -24.34 -5.76
N GLY A 506 -4.01 -24.14 -4.65
CA GLY A 506 -3.95 -25.11 -3.54
C GLY A 506 -5.10 -24.96 -2.55
N ILE A 507 -4.99 -25.65 -1.44
CA ILE A 507 -5.91 -25.57 -0.30
C ILE A 507 -5.40 -24.48 0.65
N GLY A 508 -6.02 -23.30 0.64
CA GLY A 508 -5.55 -22.11 1.34
C GLY A 508 -5.40 -22.27 2.85
N SER A 509 -6.25 -23.08 3.49
CA SER A 509 -6.12 -23.37 4.92
C SER A 509 -4.79 -24.05 5.28
N MET A 510 -4.21 -24.83 4.38
CA MET A 510 -2.91 -25.52 4.57
C MET A 510 -1.72 -24.58 4.38
N TYR A 511 -1.90 -23.45 3.71
CA TYR A 511 -0.86 -22.48 3.37
C TYR A 511 -1.10 -21.10 4.01
N THR A 512 -1.89 -21.07 5.07
CA THR A 512 -2.10 -19.89 5.90
C THR A 512 -1.14 -19.88 7.07
N TYR A 513 -0.34 -18.84 7.17
CA TYR A 513 0.71 -18.68 8.19
C TYR A 513 0.45 -17.45 9.04
N SER A 514 0.93 -17.48 10.30
CA SER A 514 0.97 -16.27 11.13
C SER A 514 1.94 -15.25 10.53
N ALA A 515 1.47 -14.01 10.37
CA ALA A 515 2.31 -12.91 9.92
C ALA A 515 3.15 -12.27 11.05
N THR A 516 3.05 -12.82 12.29
CA THR A 516 3.87 -12.36 13.41
C THR A 516 5.35 -12.55 13.13
N ASN A 517 6.10 -11.47 13.25
CA ASN A 517 7.55 -11.50 13.11
C ASN A 517 8.23 -10.44 13.97
N VAL A 518 9.52 -10.68 14.27
CA VAL A 518 10.43 -9.73 14.90
C VAL A 518 11.72 -9.75 14.10
N ARG A 519 12.18 -8.58 13.65
CA ARG A 519 13.39 -8.48 12.82
C ARG A 519 14.35 -7.39 13.31
N LEU A 520 15.64 -7.60 13.07
CA LEU A 520 16.64 -6.55 13.08
C LEU A 520 16.54 -5.81 11.73
N ALA A 521 15.79 -4.70 11.77
CA ALA A 521 15.45 -3.94 10.56
C ALA A 521 16.62 -3.07 10.09
N GLU A 522 17.40 -2.53 11.03
CA GLU A 522 18.57 -1.72 10.71
C GLU A 522 19.68 -1.93 11.74
N LEU A 523 20.93 -1.93 11.27
CA LEU A 523 22.15 -1.85 12.05
C LEU A 523 23.07 -0.83 11.37
N SER A 524 23.60 0.11 12.14
CA SER A 524 24.58 1.10 11.64
C SER A 524 25.76 1.19 12.57
N LEU A 525 26.95 1.24 12.00
CA LEU A 525 28.21 1.49 12.71
C LEU A 525 28.92 2.64 12.00
N GLY A 526 29.11 3.76 12.69
CA GLY A 526 29.70 4.96 12.13
C GLY A 526 30.87 5.46 12.96
N TYR A 527 31.78 6.16 12.30
CA TYR A 527 32.89 6.81 12.96
C TYR A 527 33.11 8.22 12.39
N ASP A 528 33.12 9.21 13.28
CA ASP A 528 33.48 10.59 12.98
C ASP A 528 34.97 10.71 13.05
N ILE A 529 35.61 10.77 11.90
CA ILE A 529 37.06 10.93 11.77
C ILE A 529 37.40 12.38 12.04
N PRO A 530 38.30 12.68 13.00
CA PRO A 530 38.68 14.06 13.34
C PRO A 530 39.64 14.68 12.28
N ILE A 531 39.18 14.71 11.03
CA ILE A 531 39.96 15.09 9.85
C ILE A 531 40.38 16.57 9.90
N ASN A 532 39.58 17.41 10.59
CA ASN A 532 39.90 18.83 10.80
C ASN A 532 41.21 19.09 11.53
N LYS A 533 41.79 18.07 12.17
CA LYS A 533 43.13 18.13 12.75
C LYS A 533 44.26 18.02 11.71
N TYR A 534 43.93 17.54 10.52
CA TYR A 534 44.92 17.25 9.46
C TYR A 534 44.65 18.06 8.18
N VAL A 535 43.39 18.49 7.97
CA VAL A 535 42.94 19.17 6.74
C VAL A 535 41.95 20.27 7.12
N ASP A 536 42.39 21.52 7.08
CA ASP A 536 41.63 22.68 7.60
C ASP A 536 40.34 23.00 6.84
N TRP A 537 40.28 22.70 5.55
CA TRP A 537 39.08 22.97 4.72
C TRP A 537 38.00 21.90 4.84
N ILE A 538 38.29 20.73 5.44
CA ILE A 538 37.28 19.70 5.76
C ILE A 538 36.91 19.79 7.24
N LYS A 539 35.69 20.23 7.53
CA LYS A 539 35.20 20.42 8.90
C LYS A 539 34.75 19.13 9.57
N GLY A 540 34.42 18.10 8.78
CA GLY A 540 34.04 16.83 9.31
C GLY A 540 34.01 15.72 8.26
N LEU A 541 34.37 14.52 8.67
CA LEU A 541 34.32 13.31 7.84
C LEU A 541 33.68 12.18 8.68
N ASN A 542 32.51 11.72 8.27
CA ASN A 542 31.85 10.53 8.86
C ASN A 542 31.88 9.38 7.86
N VAL A 543 32.29 8.21 8.32
CA VAL A 543 32.20 6.96 7.56
C VAL A 543 31.31 6.00 8.32
N SER A 544 30.29 5.48 7.66
CA SER A 544 29.33 4.57 8.29
C SER A 544 29.07 3.34 7.44
N PHE A 545 28.98 2.20 8.09
CA PHE A 545 28.41 0.96 7.54
C PHE A 545 26.93 0.89 7.93
N ILE A 546 26.06 0.51 6.98
CA ILE A 546 24.62 0.42 7.19
C ILE A 546 24.14 -0.92 6.64
N GLY A 547 23.49 -1.70 7.49
CA GLY A 547 22.81 -2.92 7.11
C GLY A 547 21.29 -2.78 7.32
N LYS A 548 20.47 -3.16 6.33
CA LYS A 548 19.01 -3.16 6.44
C LYS A 548 18.43 -4.53 6.16
N ASN A 549 17.31 -4.86 6.83
CA ASN A 549 16.62 -6.15 6.74
C ASN A 549 17.57 -7.35 6.99
N LEU A 550 18.35 -7.29 8.07
CA LEU A 550 19.46 -8.20 8.28
C LEU A 550 19.01 -9.64 8.56
N PHE A 551 18.11 -9.84 9.53
CA PHE A 551 17.57 -11.16 9.84
C PHE A 551 16.32 -11.05 10.73
N PHE A 552 15.53 -12.14 10.73
CA PHE A 552 14.42 -12.32 11.64
C PHE A 552 14.90 -12.97 12.94
N LEU A 553 14.55 -12.38 14.07
CA LEU A 553 14.68 -13.01 15.39
C LEU A 553 13.54 -14.01 15.62
N TYR A 554 12.37 -13.73 15.07
CA TYR A 554 11.20 -14.59 15.17
C TYR A 554 10.33 -14.47 13.91
N ARG A 555 9.91 -15.61 13.37
CA ARG A 555 8.84 -15.74 12.38
C ARG A 555 8.33 -17.18 12.35
N LYS A 556 7.05 -17.38 12.00
CA LYS A 556 6.47 -18.72 11.78
C LYS A 556 6.34 -19.07 10.30
N ALA A 557 6.14 -18.07 9.44
CA ALA A 557 6.11 -18.31 8.00
C ALA A 557 7.49 -18.74 7.48
N PRO A 558 7.61 -19.67 6.52
CA PRO A 558 8.89 -20.10 5.97
C PRO A 558 9.55 -19.02 5.07
N PHE A 559 8.85 -17.95 4.77
CA PHE A 559 9.26 -16.79 3.97
C PHE A 559 9.07 -15.49 4.77
N ASP A 560 9.37 -14.33 4.18
CA ASP A 560 9.09 -13.03 4.81
C ASP A 560 7.58 -12.78 4.84
N PRO A 561 6.92 -12.76 6.02
CA PRO A 561 5.47 -12.62 6.12
C PRO A 561 4.96 -11.20 5.82
N GLU A 562 5.84 -10.23 5.55
CA GLU A 562 5.48 -8.88 5.13
C GLU A 562 5.47 -8.72 3.60
N LEU A 563 5.86 -9.75 2.84
CA LEU A 563 5.66 -9.77 1.40
C LEU A 563 4.17 -9.77 1.07
N THR A 564 3.81 -8.99 0.07
CA THR A 564 2.44 -8.86 -0.41
C THR A 564 2.41 -8.69 -1.92
N ALA A 565 1.49 -9.40 -2.57
CA ALA A 565 1.28 -9.28 -4.01
C ALA A 565 0.56 -7.97 -4.42
N SER A 566 -0.03 -7.27 -3.46
CA SER A 566 -0.75 -6.02 -3.70
C SER A 566 -0.40 -4.97 -2.63
N THR A 567 -0.22 -3.74 -3.09
CA THR A 567 -0.12 -2.54 -2.22
C THR A 567 -1.45 -1.79 -2.13
N GLY A 568 -2.50 -2.26 -2.82
CA GLY A 568 -3.84 -1.69 -2.78
C GLY A 568 -4.57 -1.99 -1.47
N THR A 569 -5.80 -1.53 -1.38
CA THR A 569 -6.66 -1.75 -0.20
C THR A 569 -6.96 -3.23 0.03
N TYR A 570 -7.10 -3.99 -1.05
CA TYR A 570 -7.41 -5.41 -1.06
C TYR A 570 -6.20 -6.25 -1.49
N PHE A 571 -6.26 -7.55 -1.24
CA PHE A 571 -5.22 -8.54 -1.58
C PHE A 571 -3.89 -8.34 -0.86
N GLN A 572 -3.88 -7.63 0.26
CA GLN A 572 -2.75 -7.62 1.19
C GLN A 572 -2.68 -8.95 1.95
N GLY A 573 -1.46 -9.35 2.36
CA GLY A 573 -1.26 -10.62 3.06
C GLY A 573 -1.34 -11.85 2.15
N ILE A 574 -1.14 -11.69 0.85
CA ILE A 574 -1.03 -12.76 -0.13
C ILE A 574 0.40 -12.79 -0.67
N ASP A 575 1.08 -13.92 -0.52
CA ASP A 575 2.35 -14.20 -1.17
C ASP A 575 2.08 -15.00 -2.45
N MET A 576 2.39 -14.39 -3.59
CA MET A 576 2.20 -14.96 -4.92
C MET A 576 3.45 -14.70 -5.76
N PHE A 577 4.43 -15.62 -5.70
CA PHE A 577 5.70 -15.55 -6.43
C PHE A 577 6.44 -14.22 -6.29
N MET A 578 6.37 -13.62 -5.09
CA MET A 578 7.08 -12.39 -4.80
C MET A 578 8.59 -12.64 -4.74
N SER A 579 9.37 -11.69 -5.24
CA SER A 579 10.81 -11.71 -5.03
C SER A 579 11.12 -11.71 -3.53
N PRO A 580 12.08 -12.53 -3.06
CA PRO A 580 12.48 -12.53 -1.66
C PRO A 580 12.91 -11.14 -1.21
N SER A 581 12.63 -10.81 0.05
CA SER A 581 13.12 -9.56 0.65
C SER A 581 14.65 -9.52 0.64
N LEU A 582 15.19 -8.37 0.25
CA LEU A 582 16.64 -8.19 0.12
C LEU A 582 17.25 -7.71 1.44
N ARG A 583 18.38 -8.31 1.78
CA ARG A 583 19.30 -7.77 2.76
C ARG A 583 20.16 -6.70 2.06
N ASN A 584 20.12 -5.47 2.56
CA ASN A 584 20.88 -4.37 1.99
C ASN A 584 22.08 -4.06 2.88
N LEU A 585 23.27 -4.06 2.30
CA LEU A 585 24.52 -3.66 2.95
C LEU A 585 25.11 -2.48 2.17
N GLY A 586 25.52 -1.45 2.86
CA GLY A 586 26.05 -0.25 2.22
C GLY A 586 27.01 0.52 3.10
N PHE A 587 27.71 1.45 2.48
CA PHE A 587 28.57 2.42 3.14
C PHE A 587 28.06 3.84 2.86
N SER A 588 28.18 4.70 3.86
CA SER A 588 27.93 6.13 3.73
C SER A 588 29.20 6.89 4.09
N VAL A 589 29.58 7.82 3.24
CA VAL A 589 30.66 8.77 3.52
C VAL A 589 30.07 10.17 3.46
N LYS A 590 30.12 10.90 4.57
CA LYS A 590 29.65 12.27 4.68
C LYS A 590 30.82 13.18 4.95
N VAL A 591 31.05 14.13 4.04
CA VAL A 591 32.11 15.16 4.15
C VAL A 591 31.41 16.50 4.36
N ASN A 592 31.83 17.23 5.38
CA ASN A 592 31.42 18.62 5.63
C ASN A 592 32.60 19.54 5.34
N PHE A 593 32.40 20.57 4.51
CA PHE A 593 33.40 21.57 4.11
C PHE A 593 33.26 22.86 4.87
#